data_88688a94b6ab6ffc6bbe9cd0221e04b4
#
_entry.id   88688a94b6ab6ffc6bbe9cd0221e04b4
#
_cell.length_a   1.000
_cell.length_b   1.000
_cell.length_c   1.000
_cell.angle_alpha   90.00
_cell.angle_beta   90.00
_cell.angle_gamma   90.00
#
_symmetry.space_group_name_H-M   'P 1'
#
loop_
_entity.id
_entity.type
_entity.pdbx_description
1 polymer ?
#
loop_
_entity_poly.entity_id
_entity_poly.type
_entity_poly.pdbx_seq_one_letter_code
_entity_poly.pdbx_strand_id
1 'polypeptide(L)'
;SGGTQKVTYNASFGYSSNHGTQKGDDMTQFTSRLNVSTQFTKSLSITFNLSGSFNDKKGYGPGVSPENYATRTSRAIPAFDENGEYVFYKQYYGYQLNRTGQLEYGYNILNEMENSYSKNNSKNFNVSVNADWSITDWLKYQFVGSIAYSMNNSESFAGEKTSYIE
;
A
#
# COMPACT_ATOMS: atom_id res chain seq x y z
N SER A 1 -25.77 -2.93 -10.96
CA SER A 1 -26.64 -1.74 -10.94
C SER A 1 -28.10 -2.17 -11.14
N GLY A 2 -29.01 -1.43 -10.56
CA GLY A 2 -30.44 -1.65 -10.69
C GLY A 2 -31.20 -0.40 -10.23
N GLY A 3 -32.54 -0.49 -10.27
CA GLY A 3 -33.35 0.60 -9.77
C GLY A 3 -34.74 0.63 -10.34
N THR A 4 -35.47 1.62 -9.90
CA THR A 4 -36.83 2.01 -10.37
C THR A 4 -36.74 3.42 -10.94
N GLN A 5 -37.86 3.98 -11.43
CA GLN A 5 -37.91 5.37 -11.88
C GLN A 5 -37.56 6.40 -10.78
N LYS A 6 -37.68 6.02 -9.51
CA LYS A 6 -37.41 6.90 -8.38
C LYS A 6 -36.14 6.60 -7.62
N VAL A 7 -35.64 5.39 -7.71
CA VAL A 7 -34.44 4.95 -6.98
C VAL A 7 -33.52 4.19 -7.92
N THR A 8 -32.29 4.61 -8.01
CA THR A 8 -31.23 3.89 -8.73
C THR A 8 -30.11 3.53 -7.76
N TYR A 9 -29.53 2.37 -7.95
CA TYR A 9 -28.39 1.94 -7.17
C TYR A 9 -27.33 1.27 -8.03
N ASN A 10 -26.10 1.45 -7.63
CA ASN A 10 -24.95 0.79 -8.20
C ASN A 10 -24.06 0.28 -7.06
N ALA A 11 -23.79 -1.01 -7.07
CA ALA A 11 -22.83 -1.61 -6.16
C ALA A 11 -21.70 -2.26 -6.97
N SER A 12 -20.49 -2.05 -6.55
CA SER A 12 -19.30 -2.67 -7.16
C SER A 12 -18.34 -3.15 -6.10
N PHE A 13 -17.72 -4.30 -6.38
CA PHE A 13 -16.66 -4.87 -5.59
C PHE A 13 -15.49 -5.15 -6.52
N GLY A 14 -14.28 -4.87 -6.05
CA GLY A 14 -13.06 -5.15 -6.76
C GLY A 14 -12.05 -5.84 -5.84
N TYR A 15 -11.39 -6.82 -6.38
CA TYR A 15 -10.25 -7.48 -5.76
C TYR A 15 -9.09 -7.47 -6.75
N SER A 16 -7.92 -7.08 -6.29
CA SER A 16 -6.68 -7.11 -7.06
C SER A 16 -5.58 -7.68 -6.18
N SER A 17 -4.84 -8.63 -6.73
CA SER A 17 -3.63 -9.17 -6.12
C SER A 17 -2.50 -9.03 -7.12
N ASN A 18 -1.50 -8.26 -6.76
CA ASN A 18 -0.34 -7.99 -7.59
C ASN A 18 0.90 -8.53 -6.88
N HIS A 19 1.64 -9.37 -7.57
CA HIS A 19 2.98 -9.77 -7.18
C HIS A 19 3.97 -8.88 -7.92
N GLY A 20 4.88 -8.27 -7.18
CA GLY A 20 5.95 -7.47 -7.77
C GLY A 20 6.87 -8.32 -8.65
N THR A 21 7.60 -7.66 -9.53
CA THR A 21 8.65 -8.34 -10.34
C THR A 21 9.80 -8.85 -9.49
N GLN A 22 9.94 -8.31 -8.29
CA GLN A 22 10.92 -8.74 -7.29
C GLN A 22 10.25 -9.64 -6.25
N LYS A 23 10.92 -10.72 -5.86
CA LYS A 23 10.43 -11.67 -4.86
C LYS A 23 10.21 -10.96 -3.52
N GLY A 24 8.99 -11.02 -2.97
CA GLY A 24 8.64 -10.45 -1.66
C GLY A 24 8.00 -9.06 -1.70
N ASP A 25 7.76 -8.49 -2.88
CA ASP A 25 6.93 -7.28 -3.04
C ASP A 25 5.54 -7.70 -3.51
N ASP A 26 4.61 -7.76 -2.56
CA ASP A 26 3.25 -8.21 -2.79
C ASP A 26 2.25 -7.12 -2.38
N MET A 27 1.19 -6.97 -3.15
CA MET A 27 0.10 -6.04 -2.84
C MET A 27 -1.24 -6.69 -3.09
N THR A 28 -2.09 -6.68 -2.08
CA THR A 28 -3.49 -7.09 -2.19
C THR A 28 -4.38 -5.88 -1.94
N GLN A 29 -5.34 -5.66 -2.82
CA GLN A 29 -6.29 -4.57 -2.71
C GLN A 29 -7.71 -5.08 -2.82
N PHE A 30 -8.55 -4.65 -1.91
CA PHE A 30 -9.99 -4.85 -1.93
C PHE A 30 -10.69 -3.50 -1.96
N THR A 31 -11.65 -3.32 -2.86
CA THR A 31 -12.43 -2.10 -2.98
C THR A 31 -13.92 -2.43 -3.01
N SER A 32 -14.72 -1.56 -2.38
CA SER A 32 -16.17 -1.62 -2.45
C SER A 32 -16.74 -0.24 -2.68
N ARG A 33 -17.78 -0.15 -3.48
CA ARG A 33 -18.51 1.09 -3.73
C ARG A 33 -20.00 0.80 -3.80
N LEU A 34 -20.77 1.68 -3.18
CA LEU A 34 -22.22 1.69 -3.24
C LEU A 34 -22.68 3.12 -3.49
N ASN A 35 -23.40 3.31 -4.58
CA ASN A 35 -24.02 4.58 -4.90
C ASN A 35 -25.54 4.34 -4.92
N VAL A 36 -26.28 5.15 -4.22
CA VAL A 36 -27.75 5.14 -4.20
C VAL A 36 -28.23 6.54 -4.48
N SER A 37 -29.01 6.70 -5.52
CA SER A 37 -29.66 7.97 -5.86
C SER A 37 -31.16 7.79 -5.82
N THR A 38 -31.84 8.69 -5.13
CA THR A 38 -33.29 8.67 -5.00
C THR A 38 -33.88 10.02 -5.32
N GLN A 39 -34.93 10.01 -6.11
CA GLN A 39 -35.80 11.17 -6.30
C GLN A 39 -36.91 11.12 -5.23
N PHE A 40 -36.63 11.75 -4.09
CA PHE A 40 -37.54 11.73 -2.94
C PHE A 40 -38.85 12.43 -3.25
N THR A 41 -38.78 13.58 -3.94
CA THR A 41 -39.92 14.31 -4.50
C THR A 41 -39.56 14.75 -5.92
N LYS A 42 -40.52 15.35 -6.66
CA LYS A 42 -40.24 15.93 -7.99
C LYS A 42 -39.17 17.03 -7.94
N SER A 43 -39.03 17.69 -6.79
CA SER A 43 -38.10 18.79 -6.58
C SER A 43 -36.88 18.46 -5.74
N LEU A 44 -36.81 17.27 -5.11
CA LEU A 44 -35.71 16.86 -4.22
C LEU A 44 -35.10 15.53 -4.67
N SER A 45 -33.86 15.55 -5.01
CA SER A 45 -33.03 14.35 -5.23
C SER A 45 -31.94 14.24 -4.18
N ILE A 46 -31.66 13.00 -3.74
CA ILE A 46 -30.64 12.71 -2.76
C ILE A 46 -29.77 11.58 -3.33
N THR A 47 -28.46 11.80 -3.36
CA THR A 47 -27.47 10.80 -3.74
C THR A 47 -26.58 10.49 -2.55
N PHE A 48 -26.51 9.22 -2.23
CA PHE A 48 -25.67 8.67 -1.19
C PHE A 48 -24.57 7.84 -1.82
N ASN A 49 -23.32 8.14 -1.48
CA ASN A 49 -22.17 7.40 -1.94
C ASN A 49 -21.39 6.84 -0.74
N LEU A 50 -21.10 5.57 -0.82
CA LEU A 50 -20.29 4.84 0.13
C LEU A 50 -19.14 4.20 -0.62
N SER A 51 -17.92 4.40 -0.16
CA SER A 51 -16.75 3.70 -0.71
C SER A 51 -15.82 3.25 0.41
N GLY A 52 -15.26 2.07 0.22
CA GLY A 52 -14.27 1.50 1.10
C GLY A 52 -13.14 0.88 0.30
N SER A 53 -11.92 1.01 0.80
CA SER A 53 -10.77 0.29 0.28
C SER A 53 -9.90 -0.25 1.41
N PHE A 54 -9.40 -1.45 1.19
CA PHE A 54 -8.43 -2.10 2.04
C PHE A 54 -7.24 -2.48 1.17
N ASN A 55 -6.05 -2.03 1.55
CA ASN A 55 -4.81 -2.36 0.87
C ASN A 55 -3.86 -3.00 1.88
N ASP A 56 -3.32 -4.13 1.51
CA ASP A 56 -2.26 -4.83 2.24
C ASP A 56 -1.05 -4.94 1.33
N LYS A 57 0.02 -4.26 1.72
CA LYS A 57 1.29 -4.26 1.00
C LYS A 57 2.36 -4.88 1.88
N LYS A 58 3.05 -5.89 1.34
CA LYS A 58 4.25 -6.47 1.91
C LYS A 58 5.43 -6.09 1.03
N GLY A 59 6.54 -5.74 1.63
CA GLY A 59 7.78 -5.38 0.95
C GLY A 59 9.00 -5.68 1.81
N TYR A 60 10.11 -5.14 1.41
CA TYR A 60 11.40 -5.36 2.07
C TYR A 60 11.51 -4.57 3.36
N GLY A 61 12.31 -5.11 4.27
CA GLY A 61 12.65 -4.45 5.52
C GLY A 61 13.55 -3.22 5.36
N PRO A 62 13.85 -2.55 6.47
CA PRO A 62 14.70 -1.37 6.48
C PRO A 62 16.07 -1.64 5.85
N GLY A 63 16.55 -0.74 5.00
CA GLY A 63 17.87 -0.85 4.36
C GLY A 63 17.99 -1.89 3.24
N VAL A 64 16.93 -2.65 2.96
CA VAL A 64 16.93 -3.72 1.95
C VAL A 64 16.45 -3.19 0.60
N SER A 65 17.33 -3.22 -0.40
CA SER A 65 17.05 -2.80 -1.78
C SER A 65 17.69 -3.76 -2.78
N PRO A 66 16.97 -4.79 -3.24
CA PRO A 66 17.50 -5.76 -4.20
C PRO A 66 17.97 -5.13 -5.52
N GLU A 67 17.30 -4.09 -5.99
CA GLU A 67 17.67 -3.36 -7.20
C GLU A 67 19.02 -2.65 -7.05
N ASN A 68 19.21 -1.92 -5.96
CA ASN A 68 20.48 -1.27 -5.67
C ASN A 68 21.61 -2.30 -5.48
N TYR A 69 21.32 -3.41 -4.85
CA TYR A 69 22.27 -4.50 -4.69
C TYR A 69 22.68 -5.08 -6.02
N ALA A 70 21.72 -5.40 -6.90
CA ALA A 70 22.00 -5.98 -8.21
C ALA A 70 22.81 -5.06 -9.13
N THR A 71 22.64 -3.75 -9.01
CA THR A 71 23.36 -2.77 -9.83
C THR A 71 24.76 -2.43 -9.30
N ARG A 72 25.00 -2.62 -8.00
CA ARG A 72 26.25 -2.22 -7.34
C ARG A 72 27.16 -3.37 -6.94
N THR A 73 26.65 -4.60 -6.96
CA THR A 73 27.41 -5.79 -6.57
C THR A 73 27.92 -6.54 -7.78
N SER A 74 29.18 -6.99 -7.73
CA SER A 74 29.77 -7.80 -8.79
C SER A 74 29.05 -9.16 -8.88
N ARG A 75 28.73 -9.58 -10.09
CA ARG A 75 28.13 -10.90 -10.37
C ARG A 75 29.09 -12.08 -10.09
N ALA A 76 30.39 -11.80 -9.91
CA ALA A 76 31.37 -12.81 -9.55
C ALA A 76 31.28 -13.25 -8.09
N ILE A 77 30.49 -12.53 -7.29
CA ILE A 77 30.32 -12.78 -5.86
C ILE A 77 29.19 -13.81 -5.69
N PRO A 78 29.45 -15.03 -5.19
CA PRO A 78 28.41 -16.00 -4.92
C PRO A 78 27.57 -15.58 -3.71
N ALA A 79 26.25 -15.87 -3.74
CA ALA A 79 25.37 -15.63 -2.62
C ALA A 79 25.53 -16.69 -1.51
N PHE A 80 25.96 -17.89 -1.88
CA PHE A 80 26.17 -19.04 -1.00
C PHE A 80 27.56 -19.63 -1.24
N ASP A 81 28.12 -20.20 -0.19
CA ASP A 81 29.35 -21.01 -0.27
C ASP A 81 29.07 -22.45 -0.76
N GLU A 82 30.11 -23.29 -0.79
CA GLU A 82 30.00 -24.70 -1.19
C GLU A 82 29.15 -25.55 -0.24
N ASN A 83 28.94 -25.09 1.02
CA ASN A 83 28.13 -25.74 2.02
C ASN A 83 26.66 -25.25 2.00
N GLY A 84 26.32 -24.24 1.18
CA GLY A 84 25.01 -23.63 1.12
C GLY A 84 24.78 -22.54 2.17
N GLU A 85 25.83 -22.08 2.85
CA GLU A 85 25.75 -20.99 3.82
C GLU A 85 25.86 -19.64 3.13
N TYR A 86 25.22 -18.60 3.68
CA TYR A 86 25.27 -17.25 3.13
C TYR A 86 26.69 -16.69 3.17
N VAL A 87 27.15 -16.15 2.04
CA VAL A 87 28.42 -15.44 1.95
C VAL A 87 28.21 -13.96 2.18
N PHE A 88 28.79 -13.43 3.24
CA PHE A 88 28.68 -12.02 3.58
C PHE A 88 29.86 -11.24 3.03
N TYR A 89 29.57 -10.21 2.25
CA TYR A 89 30.57 -9.32 1.68
C TYR A 89 30.65 -8.01 2.42
N LYS A 90 31.87 -7.59 2.68
CA LYS A 90 32.14 -6.21 3.09
C LYS A 90 32.02 -5.33 1.86
N GLN A 91 30.89 -4.69 1.67
CA GLN A 91 30.71 -3.74 0.58
C GLN A 91 31.25 -2.37 0.95
N TYR A 92 32.03 -1.78 0.03
CA TYR A 92 32.40 -0.38 0.08
C TYR A 92 31.18 0.47 -0.33
N TYR A 93 30.32 0.82 0.62
CA TYR A 93 29.42 1.95 0.46
C TYR A 93 30.18 3.19 0.88
N GLY A 94 30.44 4.11 -0.03
CA GLY A 94 31.27 5.30 0.19
C GLY A 94 30.79 6.28 1.27
N TYR A 95 29.79 5.91 2.09
CA TYR A 95 29.26 6.73 3.16
C TYR A 95 29.01 6.00 4.48
N GLN A 96 29.24 4.71 4.57
CA GLN A 96 29.10 3.95 5.83
C GLN A 96 30.42 3.34 6.29
N LEU A 97 31.46 4.13 6.23
CA LEU A 97 32.63 3.88 7.06
C LEU A 97 32.24 4.32 8.48
N ASN A 98 32.40 3.43 9.46
CA ASN A 98 32.43 3.88 10.84
C ASN A 98 33.51 4.95 10.99
N ARG A 99 33.54 5.66 12.12
CA ARG A 99 34.53 6.72 12.41
C ARG A 99 36.01 6.28 12.24
N THR A 100 36.26 5.00 12.18
CA THR A 100 37.60 4.38 12.07
C THR A 100 37.92 3.89 10.66
N GLY A 101 37.01 4.04 9.68
CA GLY A 101 37.23 3.59 8.31
C GLY A 101 37.20 2.07 8.12
N GLN A 102 36.68 1.30 9.09
CA GLN A 102 36.56 -0.13 9.02
C GLN A 102 35.12 -0.52 8.62
N LEU A 103 35.03 -1.48 7.70
CA LEU A 103 33.78 -2.16 7.38
C LEU A 103 33.57 -3.22 8.45
N GLU A 104 32.64 -3.00 9.36
CA GLU A 104 32.40 -3.94 10.45
C GLU A 104 31.51 -5.12 10.04
N TYR A 105 30.62 -4.94 9.08
CA TYR A 105 29.59 -5.94 8.79
C TYR A 105 29.59 -6.37 7.33
N GLY A 106 29.36 -7.65 7.14
CA GLY A 106 29.11 -8.23 5.83
C GLY A 106 27.64 -8.11 5.46
N TYR A 107 27.34 -7.99 4.20
CA TYR A 107 25.98 -7.87 3.67
C TYR A 107 25.70 -8.99 2.66
N ASN A 108 24.54 -9.65 2.81
CA ASN A 108 24.01 -10.58 1.83
C ASN A 108 22.52 -10.28 1.63
N ILE A 109 22.15 -9.88 0.43
CA ILE A 109 20.78 -9.44 0.13
C ILE A 109 19.73 -10.51 0.40
N LEU A 110 20.04 -11.79 0.17
CA LEU A 110 19.10 -12.88 0.41
C LEU A 110 18.85 -13.07 1.90
N ASN A 111 19.92 -12.98 2.72
CA ASN A 111 19.79 -13.01 4.18
C ASN A 111 18.95 -11.84 4.67
N GLU A 112 19.19 -10.63 4.18
CA GLU A 112 18.42 -9.44 4.54
C GLU A 112 16.94 -9.60 4.19
N MET A 113 16.64 -10.11 2.99
CA MET A 113 15.26 -10.34 2.52
C MET A 113 14.53 -11.41 3.32
N GLU A 114 15.22 -12.42 3.83
CA GLU A 114 14.61 -13.48 4.63
C GLU A 114 14.38 -13.07 6.09
N ASN A 115 15.28 -12.25 6.63
CA ASN A 115 15.26 -11.88 8.04
C ASN A 115 14.65 -10.49 8.30
N SER A 116 14.10 -9.84 7.27
CA SER A 116 13.43 -8.55 7.42
C SER A 116 12.18 -8.44 6.55
N TYR A 117 11.24 -7.60 6.96
CA TYR A 117 10.07 -7.27 6.16
C TYR A 117 9.53 -5.88 6.49
N SER A 118 8.74 -5.36 5.58
CA SER A 118 7.87 -4.21 5.81
C SER A 118 6.46 -4.57 5.39
N LYS A 119 5.49 -4.24 6.23
CA LYS A 119 4.06 -4.38 5.95
C LYS A 119 3.38 -3.04 6.09
N ASN A 120 2.49 -2.74 5.17
CA ASN A 120 1.69 -1.53 5.22
C ASN A 120 0.23 -1.90 4.94
N ASN A 121 -0.61 -1.71 5.96
CA ASN A 121 -2.05 -1.93 5.89
C ASN A 121 -2.75 -0.58 5.88
N SER A 122 -3.43 -0.24 4.78
CA SER A 122 -4.24 0.96 4.72
C SER A 122 -5.72 0.65 4.53
N LYS A 123 -6.56 1.31 5.31
CA LYS A 123 -8.01 1.21 5.28
C LYS A 123 -8.57 2.61 5.07
N ASN A 124 -9.35 2.77 4.01
CA ASN A 124 -10.00 4.03 3.72
C ASN A 124 -11.51 3.79 3.61
N PHE A 125 -12.26 4.68 4.20
CA PHE A 125 -13.71 4.65 4.17
C PHE A 125 -14.21 6.06 3.93
N ASN A 126 -15.10 6.22 2.96
CA ASN A 126 -15.66 7.51 2.61
C ASN A 126 -17.17 7.39 2.42
N VAL A 127 -17.89 8.29 3.05
CA VAL A 127 -19.35 8.46 2.90
C VAL A 127 -19.60 9.88 2.43
N SER A 128 -20.41 10.04 1.40
CA SER A 128 -20.87 11.35 0.97
C SER A 128 -22.37 11.34 0.68
N VAL A 129 -23.00 12.45 1.00
CA VAL A 129 -24.40 12.73 0.73
C VAL A 129 -24.50 14.02 -0.06
N ASN A 130 -25.16 13.95 -1.20
CA ASN A 130 -25.49 15.12 -2.02
C ASN A 130 -27.01 15.23 -2.07
N ALA A 131 -27.54 16.40 -1.77
CA ALA A 131 -28.96 16.69 -1.87
C ALA A 131 -29.17 17.92 -2.77
N ASP A 132 -29.92 17.75 -3.83
CA ASP A 132 -30.30 18.80 -4.79
C ASP A 132 -31.78 19.09 -4.63
N TRP A 133 -32.10 20.31 -4.23
CA TRP A 133 -33.45 20.75 -3.98
C TRP A 133 -33.82 21.97 -4.84
N SER A 134 -34.74 21.76 -5.76
CA SER A 134 -35.38 22.85 -6.52
C SER A 134 -36.57 23.39 -5.73
N ILE A 135 -36.36 24.45 -4.95
CA ILE A 135 -37.36 25.06 -4.09
C ILE A 135 -38.44 25.76 -4.93
N THR A 136 -37.98 26.47 -5.98
CA THR A 136 -38.77 27.08 -7.01
C THR A 136 -38.13 26.92 -8.36
N ASP A 137 -38.72 27.33 -9.47
CA ASP A 137 -38.15 27.26 -10.80
C ASP A 137 -36.85 28.09 -10.96
N TRP A 138 -36.71 29.13 -10.15
CA TRP A 138 -35.57 30.04 -10.16
C TRP A 138 -34.63 29.84 -8.98
N LEU A 139 -34.99 29.08 -7.92
CA LEU A 139 -34.21 28.87 -6.72
C LEU A 139 -33.86 27.38 -6.53
N LYS A 140 -32.59 27.05 -6.66
CA LYS A 140 -32.09 25.72 -6.38
C LYS A 140 -31.12 25.77 -5.20
N TYR A 141 -31.21 24.80 -4.33
CA TYR A 141 -30.32 24.62 -3.18
C TYR A 141 -29.62 23.28 -3.32
N GLN A 142 -28.29 23.29 -3.16
CA GLN A 142 -27.46 22.08 -3.18
C GLN A 142 -26.73 21.94 -1.84
N PHE A 143 -26.85 20.79 -1.25
CA PHE A 143 -26.12 20.40 -0.05
C PHE A 143 -25.18 19.26 -0.38
N VAL A 144 -23.92 19.39 0.05
CA VAL A 144 -22.89 18.35 -0.06
C VAL A 144 -22.27 18.15 1.31
N GLY A 145 -22.36 16.93 1.82
CA GLY A 145 -21.70 16.51 3.06
C GLY A 145 -20.85 15.29 2.81
N SER A 146 -19.65 15.24 3.39
CA SER A 146 -18.80 14.07 3.31
C SER A 146 -18.03 13.82 4.59
N ILE A 147 -17.82 12.54 4.90
CA ILE A 147 -16.98 12.05 5.98
C ILE A 147 -16.00 11.05 5.38
N ALA A 148 -14.71 11.29 5.62
CA ALA A 148 -13.65 10.38 5.23
C ALA A 148 -12.90 9.89 6.47
N TYR A 149 -12.69 8.60 6.55
CA TYR A 149 -11.87 7.96 7.56
C TYR A 149 -10.73 7.20 6.87
N SER A 150 -9.50 7.47 7.30
CA SER A 150 -8.30 6.79 6.79
C SER A 150 -7.47 6.29 7.97
N MET A 151 -7.08 5.03 7.89
CA MET A 151 -6.21 4.39 8.87
C MET A 151 -5.05 3.74 8.10
N ASN A 152 -3.84 4.02 8.52
CA ASN A 152 -2.63 3.44 7.96
C ASN A 152 -1.77 2.86 9.08
N ASN A 153 -1.51 1.55 9.00
CA ASN A 153 -0.62 0.84 9.91
C ASN A 153 0.60 0.37 9.14
N SER A 154 1.77 0.87 9.55
CA SER A 154 3.07 0.42 9.04
C SER A 154 3.80 -0.36 10.11
N GLU A 155 4.28 -1.53 9.72
CA GLU A 155 5.13 -2.39 10.53
C GLU A 155 6.41 -2.66 9.75
N SER A 156 7.56 -2.42 10.37
CA SER A 156 8.87 -2.76 9.83
C SER A 156 9.62 -3.61 10.84
N PHE A 157 10.18 -4.68 10.36
CA PHE A 157 10.95 -5.62 11.17
C PHE A 157 12.31 -5.88 10.53
N ALA A 158 13.35 -5.85 11.34
CA ALA A 158 14.69 -6.34 11.02
C ALA A 158 15.11 -7.29 12.13
N GLY A 159 15.44 -8.53 11.77
CA GLY A 159 15.89 -9.56 12.70
C GLY A 159 17.34 -9.37 13.12
N GLU A 160 17.75 -10.00 14.21
CA GLU A 160 19.12 -9.95 14.74
C GLU A 160 20.20 -10.41 13.75
N LYS A 161 19.82 -11.20 12.74
CA LYS A 161 20.73 -11.68 11.68
C LYS A 161 20.89 -10.70 10.52
N THR A 162 20.25 -9.54 10.58
CA THR A 162 20.36 -8.52 9.54
C THR A 162 21.46 -7.54 9.86
N SER A 163 22.11 -7.01 8.82
CA SER A 163 23.13 -5.97 8.96
C SER A 163 22.60 -4.62 9.48
N TYR A 164 21.28 -4.49 9.61
CA TYR A 164 20.64 -3.25 10.06
C TYR A 164 20.67 -3.08 11.59
N ILE A 165 20.74 -4.17 12.35
CA ILE A 165 20.67 -4.14 13.83
C ILE A 165 22.06 -4.15 14.48
N GLU A 166 23.08 -4.58 13.78
CA GLU A 166 24.45 -4.47 14.23
C GLU A 166 25.00 -3.07 13.93
#